data_b29053213c336c0ae7e3da381bb502eb
#
_entry.id   b29053213c336c0ae7e3da381bb502eb
#
_cell.length_a   1.000
_cell.length_b   1.000
_cell.length_c   1.000
_cell.angle_alpha   90.00
_cell.angle_beta   90.00
_cell.angle_gamma   90.00
#
_symmetry.space_group_name_H-M   'P 1'
#
loop_
_entity.id
_entity.type
_entity.pdbx_description
1 polymer ?
#
loop_
_entity_poly.entity_id
_entity_poly.type
_entity_poly.pdbx_seq_one_letter_code
_entity_poly.pdbx_strand_id
1 'polypeptide(L)'
;MADKVSLAEKLGTFSDHWAPRIVARYNGNEVRIAKVEGEFIWHKHDATDELFLIVDGELDMEFRDRVVTLRPGELIVVPRGTEHRPCARKGEVAMMMIDLEDTPNTGDETTATKAVEI
;
A
#
# COMPACT_ATOMS: atom_id res chain seq x y z
N MET A 1 -4.55 12.66 22.23
CA MET A 1 -6.01 12.41 22.12
C MET A 1 -6.27 11.41 21.00
N ALA A 2 -7.20 10.50 21.21
CA ALA A 2 -7.52 9.48 20.21
C ALA A 2 -8.58 10.03 19.23
N ASP A 3 -8.16 10.29 18.01
CA ASP A 3 -9.04 10.81 16.95
C ASP A 3 -9.36 9.73 15.94
N LYS A 4 -10.60 9.72 15.50
CA LYS A 4 -11.04 8.83 14.45
C LYS A 4 -10.49 9.30 13.09
N VAL A 5 -10.04 8.35 12.28
CA VAL A 5 -9.66 8.60 10.88
C VAL A 5 -10.68 7.94 9.96
N SER A 6 -11.25 8.71 9.05
CA SER A 6 -12.11 8.17 7.98
C SER A 6 -11.26 7.95 6.73
N LEU A 7 -11.10 6.71 6.33
CA LEU A 7 -10.36 6.40 5.10
C LEU A 7 -11.05 7.01 3.87
N ALA A 8 -12.38 6.97 3.84
CA ALA A 8 -13.13 7.56 2.72
C ALA A 8 -12.90 9.07 2.58
N GLU A 9 -12.89 9.79 3.70
CA GLU A 9 -12.61 11.24 3.68
C GLU A 9 -11.18 11.51 3.22
N LYS A 10 -10.22 10.79 3.75
CA LYS A 10 -8.80 10.97 3.40
C LYS A 10 -8.55 10.63 1.93
N LEU A 11 -9.12 9.54 1.43
CA LEU A 11 -9.02 9.15 0.02
C LEU A 11 -9.63 10.21 -0.92
N GLY A 12 -10.62 10.96 -0.47
CA GLY A 12 -11.22 12.05 -1.24
C GLY A 12 -10.36 13.29 -1.38
N THR A 13 -9.21 13.38 -0.71
CA THR A 13 -8.36 14.58 -0.71
C THR A 13 -7.24 14.56 -1.75
N PHE A 14 -7.04 13.46 -2.45
CA PHE A 14 -5.97 13.35 -3.47
C PHE A 14 -6.41 12.43 -4.61
N SER A 15 -5.73 12.54 -5.75
CA SER A 15 -6.04 11.76 -6.95
C SER A 15 -4.82 11.15 -7.64
N ASP A 16 -3.60 11.51 -7.24
CA ASP A 16 -2.39 10.95 -7.80
C ASP A 16 -2.23 9.47 -7.42
N HIS A 17 -1.56 8.72 -8.27
CA HIS A 17 -1.36 7.28 -8.09
C HIS A 17 0.04 6.96 -7.57
N TRP A 18 0.16 5.85 -6.86
CA TRP A 18 1.42 5.31 -6.35
C TRP A 18 2.17 6.27 -5.42
N ALA A 19 1.43 7.15 -4.76
CA ALA A 19 1.93 8.17 -3.85
C ALA A 19 1.28 8.02 -2.48
N PRO A 20 1.85 7.21 -1.58
CA PRO A 20 1.22 6.88 -0.31
C PRO A 20 1.08 8.07 0.62
N ARG A 21 -0.03 8.08 1.37
CA ARG A 21 -0.34 9.06 2.41
C ARG A 21 -0.39 8.37 3.77
N ILE A 22 0.26 8.96 4.75
CA ILE A 22 0.23 8.46 6.13
C ILE A 22 -0.98 9.08 6.82
N VAL A 23 -1.87 8.24 7.35
CA VAL A 23 -3.10 8.69 8.01
C VAL A 23 -3.11 8.39 9.51
N ALA A 24 -2.25 7.50 9.98
CA ALA A 24 -2.13 7.15 11.40
C ALA A 24 -0.80 6.46 11.66
N ARG A 25 -0.42 6.38 12.93
CA ARG A 25 0.76 5.66 13.38
C ARG A 25 0.42 4.86 14.65
N TYR A 26 0.98 3.69 14.76
CA TYR A 26 0.93 2.91 16.01
C TYR A 26 2.11 1.94 16.08
N ASN A 27 2.69 1.80 17.28
CA ASN A 27 3.77 0.85 17.55
C ASN A 27 4.93 0.91 16.55
N GLY A 28 5.34 2.12 16.11
CA GLY A 28 6.41 2.29 15.12
C GLY A 28 6.00 1.96 13.69
N ASN A 29 4.73 1.71 13.44
CA ASN A 29 4.21 1.46 12.10
C ASN A 29 3.42 2.67 11.59
N GLU A 30 3.42 2.83 10.27
CA GLU A 30 2.61 3.82 9.57
C GLU A 30 1.42 3.12 8.92
N VAL A 31 0.24 3.65 9.16
CA VAL A 31 -0.94 3.28 8.39
C VAL A 31 -1.00 4.22 7.20
N ARG A 32 -0.87 3.67 6.01
CA ARG A 32 -0.82 4.42 4.76
C ARG A 32 -2.02 4.08 3.89
N ILE A 33 -2.44 5.04 3.08
CA ILE A 33 -3.42 4.80 2.02
C ILE A 33 -2.83 5.25 0.69
N ALA A 34 -3.27 4.62 -0.39
CA ALA A 34 -2.86 4.98 -1.74
C ALA A 34 -3.97 4.66 -2.73
N LYS A 35 -3.97 5.41 -3.82
CA LYS A 35 -4.70 5.07 -5.03
C LYS A 35 -3.70 4.56 -6.04
N VAL A 36 -4.06 3.50 -6.76
CA VAL A 36 -3.17 2.87 -7.72
C VAL A 36 -3.93 2.47 -8.97
N GLU A 37 -3.24 2.48 -10.11
CA GLU A 37 -3.78 2.03 -11.39
C GLU A 37 -2.61 1.53 -12.23
N GLY A 38 -2.84 0.45 -12.99
CA GLY A 38 -1.79 -0.18 -13.77
C GLY A 38 -0.87 -1.06 -12.93
N GLU A 39 0.34 -1.26 -13.42
CA GLU A 39 1.34 -2.13 -12.79
C GLU A 39 2.37 -1.31 -12.02
N PHE A 40 2.73 -1.80 -10.84
CA PHE A 40 3.88 -1.28 -10.12
C PHE A 40 5.16 -2.02 -10.56
N ILE A 41 6.28 -1.70 -9.91
CA ILE A 41 7.55 -2.38 -10.16
C ILE A 41 7.69 -3.61 -9.25
N TRP A 42 8.44 -4.60 -9.71
CA TRP A 42 8.88 -5.71 -8.88
C TRP A 42 9.83 -5.19 -7.80
N HIS A 43 9.53 -5.50 -6.54
CA HIS A 43 10.34 -5.06 -5.41
C HIS A 43 10.12 -5.95 -4.20
N LYS A 44 10.91 -5.71 -3.17
CA LYS A 44 10.77 -6.37 -1.87
C LYS A 44 11.17 -5.42 -0.75
N HIS A 45 10.73 -5.74 0.46
CA HIS A 45 11.13 -5.05 1.67
C HIS A 45 11.86 -6.04 2.57
N ASP A 46 13.13 -5.80 2.87
CA ASP A 46 13.94 -6.76 3.64
C ASP A 46 13.79 -6.59 5.16
N ALA A 47 13.36 -5.41 5.61
CA ALA A 47 13.32 -5.06 7.03
C ALA A 47 11.95 -5.26 7.68
N THR A 48 10.88 -5.45 6.89
CA THR A 48 9.52 -5.48 7.42
C THR A 48 8.59 -6.31 6.55
N ASP A 49 7.59 -6.93 7.18
CA ASP A 49 6.43 -7.44 6.49
C ASP A 49 5.56 -6.26 6.07
N GLU A 50 4.77 -6.40 5.03
CA GLU A 50 3.86 -5.35 4.59
C GLU A 50 2.43 -5.89 4.50
N LEU A 51 1.48 -5.19 5.13
CA LEU A 51 0.07 -5.55 5.06
C LEU A 51 -0.63 -4.68 4.02
N PHE A 52 -1.43 -5.31 3.16
CA PHE A 52 -2.31 -4.63 2.20
C PHE A 52 -3.76 -5.01 2.50
N LEU A 53 -4.62 -4.01 2.57
CA LEU A 53 -6.08 -4.18 2.66
C LEU A 53 -6.72 -3.40 1.52
N ILE A 54 -7.55 -4.05 0.72
CA ILE A 54 -8.25 -3.39 -0.37
C ILE A 54 -9.50 -2.72 0.17
N VAL A 55 -9.64 -1.42 -0.13
CA VAL A 55 -10.78 -0.61 0.25
C VAL A 55 -11.80 -0.54 -0.88
N ASP A 56 -11.31 -0.37 -2.13
CA ASP A 56 -12.16 -0.29 -3.32
C ASP A 56 -11.39 -0.81 -4.53
N GLY A 57 -12.09 -1.43 -5.47
CA GLY A 57 -11.50 -1.99 -6.68
C GLY A 57 -10.99 -3.42 -6.48
N GLU A 58 -10.27 -3.92 -7.47
CA GLU A 58 -9.71 -5.27 -7.46
C GLU A 58 -8.22 -5.21 -7.78
N LEU A 59 -7.40 -5.72 -6.88
CA LEU A 59 -5.94 -5.72 -7.00
C LEU A 59 -5.41 -7.13 -7.20
N ASP A 60 -4.49 -7.29 -8.14
CA ASP A 60 -3.70 -8.50 -8.27
C ASP A 60 -2.34 -8.29 -7.60
N MET A 61 -2.09 -9.00 -6.52
CA MET A 61 -0.75 -9.05 -5.93
C MET A 61 0.03 -10.17 -6.62
N GLU A 62 1.01 -9.79 -7.41
CA GLU A 62 1.82 -10.74 -8.16
C GLU A 62 3.06 -11.13 -7.37
N PHE A 63 3.28 -12.43 -7.28
CA PHE A 63 4.51 -13.04 -6.80
C PHE A 63 5.18 -13.76 -7.97
N ARG A 64 6.44 -14.16 -7.85
CA ARG A 64 7.14 -14.85 -8.95
C ARG A 64 6.48 -16.17 -9.33
N ASP A 65 5.84 -16.84 -8.38
CA ASP A 65 5.25 -18.17 -8.57
C ASP A 65 3.71 -18.18 -8.62
N ARG A 66 3.05 -17.04 -8.34
CA ARG A 66 1.58 -17.00 -8.30
C ARG A 66 1.04 -15.57 -8.30
N VAL A 67 -0.27 -15.46 -8.50
CA VAL A 67 -1.02 -14.22 -8.38
C VAL A 67 -2.12 -14.41 -7.34
N VAL A 68 -2.26 -13.44 -6.44
CA VAL A 68 -3.36 -13.40 -5.48
C VAL A 68 -4.24 -12.20 -5.78
N THR A 69 -5.49 -12.45 -6.13
CA THR A 69 -6.46 -11.39 -6.40
C THR A 69 -7.17 -11.00 -5.11
N LEU A 70 -7.20 -9.70 -4.85
CA LEU A 70 -7.80 -9.12 -3.64
C LEU A 70 -8.94 -8.18 -4.01
N ARG A 71 -10.06 -8.30 -3.31
CA ARG A 71 -11.26 -7.49 -3.46
C ARG A 71 -11.52 -6.68 -2.19
N PRO A 72 -12.45 -5.71 -2.21
CA PRO A 72 -12.72 -4.89 -1.04
C PRO A 72 -12.97 -5.71 0.23
N GLY A 73 -12.29 -5.32 1.32
CA GLY A 73 -12.35 -6.02 2.60
C GLY A 73 -11.40 -7.20 2.72
N GLU A 74 -10.65 -7.52 1.68
CA GLU A 74 -9.66 -8.61 1.70
C GLU A 74 -8.26 -8.06 1.93
N LEU A 75 -7.46 -8.79 2.66
CA LEU A 75 -6.10 -8.38 2.99
C LEU A 75 -5.08 -9.49 2.74
N ILE A 76 -3.83 -9.09 2.58
CA ILE A 76 -2.69 -9.99 2.49
C ILE A 76 -1.52 -9.40 3.27
N VAL A 77 -0.75 -10.25 3.93
CA VAL A 77 0.54 -9.88 4.50
C VAL A 77 1.62 -10.45 3.61
N VAL A 78 2.42 -9.57 3.05
CA VAL A 78 3.60 -9.95 2.26
C VAL A 78 4.79 -10.05 3.21
N PRO A 79 5.36 -11.24 3.41
CA PRO A 79 6.50 -11.39 4.31
C PRO A 79 7.73 -10.64 3.80
N ARG A 80 8.54 -10.16 4.73
CA ARG A 80 9.83 -9.52 4.38
C ARG A 80 10.66 -10.41 3.46
N GLY A 81 11.36 -9.79 2.54
CA GLY A 81 12.21 -10.48 1.57
C GLY A 81 11.47 -11.13 0.40
N THR A 82 10.15 -11.07 0.36
CA THR A 82 9.35 -11.65 -0.72
C THR A 82 9.18 -10.66 -1.85
N GLU A 83 9.67 -10.99 -3.05
CA GLU A 83 9.46 -10.17 -4.23
C GLU A 83 8.00 -10.17 -4.64
N HIS A 84 7.46 -8.97 -4.89
CA HIS A 84 6.06 -8.81 -5.26
C HIS A 84 5.85 -7.58 -6.13
N ARG A 85 4.72 -7.56 -6.81
CA ARG A 85 4.29 -6.45 -7.65
C ARG A 85 2.78 -6.29 -7.56
N PRO A 86 2.28 -5.21 -6.94
CA PRO A 86 0.84 -4.92 -6.98
C PRO A 86 0.45 -4.40 -8.35
N CYS A 87 -0.68 -4.88 -8.87
CA CYS A 87 -1.19 -4.51 -10.19
C CYS A 87 -2.69 -4.24 -10.12
N ALA A 88 -3.09 -3.07 -10.62
CA ALA A 88 -4.48 -2.65 -10.72
C ALA A 88 -4.86 -2.52 -12.19
N ARG A 89 -5.10 -3.67 -12.86
CA ARG A 89 -5.31 -3.73 -14.31
C ARG A 89 -6.76 -3.47 -14.73
N LYS A 90 -7.70 -3.55 -13.79
CA LYS A 90 -9.13 -3.38 -14.06
C LYS A 90 -9.64 -1.98 -13.70
N GLY A 91 -8.76 -1.03 -13.47
CA GLY A 91 -9.09 0.33 -13.09
C GLY A 91 -8.48 0.70 -11.74
N GLU A 92 -8.80 1.89 -11.26
CA GLU A 92 -8.26 2.43 -10.03
C GLU A 92 -8.61 1.56 -8.82
N VAL A 93 -7.64 1.35 -7.95
CA VAL A 93 -7.80 0.66 -6.67
C VAL A 93 -7.44 1.61 -5.55
N ALA A 94 -8.23 1.63 -4.49
CA ALA A 94 -7.90 2.29 -3.24
C ALA A 94 -7.52 1.23 -2.22
N MET A 95 -6.38 1.41 -1.57
CA MET A 95 -5.86 0.43 -0.61
C MET A 95 -5.26 1.09 0.63
N MET A 96 -5.25 0.32 1.71
CA MET A 96 -4.58 0.68 2.95
C MET A 96 -3.39 -0.27 3.13
N MET A 97 -2.28 0.26 3.59
CA MET A 97 -1.07 -0.50 3.89
C MET A 97 -0.62 -0.22 5.31
N ILE A 98 0.01 -1.20 5.92
CA ILE A 98 0.71 -1.01 7.19
C ILE A 98 2.16 -1.37 6.97
N ASP A 99 3.03 -0.41 7.21
CA ASP A 99 4.47 -0.53 7.04
C ASP A 99 5.20 -0.05 8.28
N LEU A 100 6.39 -0.61 8.53
CA LEU A 100 7.31 -0.02 9.48
C LEU A 100 7.62 1.42 9.03
N GLU A 101 7.72 2.37 9.97
CA GLU A 101 7.99 3.77 9.63
C GLU A 101 9.26 3.91 8.77
N ASP A 102 9.23 4.87 7.86
CA ASP A 102 10.30 5.16 6.89
C ASP A 102 10.57 4.06 5.86
N THR A 103 9.69 3.07 5.72
CA THR A 103 9.83 2.06 4.67
C THR A 103 9.58 2.69 3.30
N PRO A 104 10.58 2.63 2.37
CA PRO A 104 10.38 3.14 1.00
C PRO A 104 9.38 2.26 0.23
N ASN A 105 8.45 2.88 -0.48
CA ASN A 105 7.38 2.16 -1.18
C ASN A 105 7.88 1.22 -2.29
N THR A 106 9.08 1.46 -2.81
CA THR A 106 9.72 0.64 -3.84
C THR A 106 10.75 -0.34 -3.26
N GLY A 107 10.96 -0.33 -1.96
CA GLY A 107 12.05 -1.07 -1.32
C GLY A 107 13.43 -0.39 -1.46
N ASP A 108 13.51 0.73 -2.16
CA ASP A 108 14.74 1.47 -2.44
C ASP A 108 14.48 2.97 -2.33
N GLU A 109 15.13 3.63 -1.39
CA GLU A 109 14.98 5.07 -1.14
C GLU A 109 15.27 5.94 -2.37
N THR A 110 16.13 5.48 -3.27
CA THR A 110 16.53 6.26 -4.45
C THR A 110 15.42 6.31 -5.51
N THR A 111 14.48 5.37 -5.51
CA THR A 111 13.37 5.29 -6.47
C THR A 111 12.01 5.54 -5.83
N ALA A 112 11.94 5.60 -4.51
CA ALA A 112 10.70 5.69 -3.78
C ALA A 112 10.03 7.07 -3.91
N THR A 113 8.70 7.06 -3.90
CA THR A 113 7.89 8.26 -3.63
C THR A 113 7.69 8.33 -2.13
N LYS A 114 8.14 9.43 -1.53
CA LYS A 114 8.05 9.62 -0.09
C LYS A 114 6.59 9.73 0.36
N ALA A 115 6.23 8.97 1.39
CA ALA A 115 4.90 9.05 1.98
C ALA A 115 4.72 10.41 2.68
N VAL A 116 3.56 11.02 2.45
CA VAL A 116 3.20 12.34 2.99
C VAL A 116 2.10 12.17 4.03
N GLU A 117 2.27 12.80 5.18
CA GLU A 117 1.27 12.78 6.24
C GLU A 117 0.11 13.71 5.90
N ILE A 118 -1.10 13.23 6.09
CA ILE A 118 -2.31 14.03 5.84
C ILE A 118 -3.33 13.98 6.98
#